data_ade830c520992cb7bdecdeba90b58b43
#
_entry.id   ade830c520992cb7bdecdeba90b58b43
#
_cell.length_a   1.000
_cell.length_b   1.000
_cell.length_c   1.000
_cell.angle_alpha   90.00
_cell.angle_beta   90.00
_cell.angle_gamma   90.00
#
_symmetry.space_group_name_H-M   'P 1'
#
loop_
_entity.id
_entity.type
_entity.pdbx_description
1 polymer ?
#
loop_
_entity_poly.entity_id
_entity_poly.type
_entity_poly.pdbx_seq_one_letter_code
_entity_poly.pdbx_strand_id
1 'polypeptide(L)'
;AINPSASGVGGSVRMVLRGYRSILKSKNVLFTLDGVPLPRLEPEQSFNVNTSNWQTGDGIAAFSPDDIKSISVLSTAAASTLYGSRSASGVVMINTKKAHSGKLRVELGNSTTFSSPLVMPEFQQTYVAGWGEKTNHPQSWNPADFFRTGHTINNSLSLSIGNEYNQTRVSA
;
A
#
# COMPACT_ATOMS: atom_id res chain seq x y z
N ALA A 1 -6.92 -5.42 10.26
CA ALA A 1 -5.63 -5.98 9.83
C ALA A 1 -5.18 -5.34 8.52
N ILE A 2 -3.94 -4.98 8.44
CA ILE A 2 -3.29 -4.45 7.25
C ILE A 2 -2.27 -5.50 6.84
N ASN A 3 -2.44 -6.10 5.68
CA ASN A 3 -1.48 -7.04 5.12
C ASN A 3 -0.79 -6.39 3.92
N PRO A 4 0.51 -6.11 4.01
CA PRO A 4 1.28 -5.66 2.86
C PRO A 4 1.32 -6.78 1.82
N SER A 5 1.39 -6.38 0.57
CA SER A 5 1.52 -7.30 -0.55
C SER A 5 2.86 -8.04 -0.54
N ALA A 6 2.87 -9.26 -1.05
CA ALA A 6 4.09 -10.02 -1.30
C ALA A 6 4.99 -9.40 -2.39
N SER A 7 4.45 -8.46 -3.18
CA SER A 7 5.20 -7.75 -4.24
C SER A 7 6.18 -6.69 -3.70
N GLY A 8 6.31 -6.53 -2.40
CA GLY A 8 7.30 -5.64 -1.78
C GLY A 8 6.84 -4.18 -1.71
N VAL A 9 7.82 -3.27 -1.76
CA VAL A 9 7.58 -1.82 -1.68
C VAL A 9 6.79 -1.33 -2.90
N GLY A 10 5.68 -0.63 -2.67
CA GLY A 10 4.78 -0.16 -3.73
C GLY A 10 3.70 -1.15 -4.17
N GLY A 11 3.66 -2.34 -3.58
CA GLY A 11 2.59 -3.31 -3.81
C GLY A 11 1.25 -2.88 -3.19
N SER A 12 0.17 -3.49 -3.67
CA SER A 12 -1.17 -3.24 -3.14
C SER A 12 -1.28 -3.64 -1.67
N VAL A 13 -1.99 -2.85 -0.88
CA VAL A 13 -2.21 -3.11 0.55
C VAL A 13 -3.60 -3.66 0.74
N ARG A 14 -3.69 -4.86 1.32
CA ARG A 14 -4.97 -5.42 1.71
C ARG A 14 -5.37 -4.93 3.09
N MET A 15 -6.38 -4.09 3.14
CA MET A 15 -6.92 -3.57 4.40
C MET A 15 -8.28 -4.20 4.69
N VAL A 16 -8.40 -4.83 5.86
CA VAL A 16 -9.64 -5.44 6.34
C VAL A 16 -10.04 -4.79 7.66
N LEU A 17 -11.24 -4.24 7.71
CA LEU A 17 -11.83 -3.68 8.92
C LEU A 17 -12.71 -4.74 9.62
N ARG A 18 -12.54 -4.87 10.93
CA ARG A 18 -13.35 -5.74 11.81
C ARG A 18 -13.36 -7.24 11.43
N GLY A 19 -12.27 -7.73 10.85
CA GLY A 19 -12.07 -9.16 10.58
C GLY A 19 -12.76 -9.69 9.32
N TYR A 20 -12.61 -10.99 9.11
CA TYR A 20 -13.09 -11.67 7.91
C TYR A 20 -14.55 -12.12 8.12
N ARG A 21 -15.49 -11.54 7.39
CA ARG A 21 -16.93 -11.84 7.50
C ARG A 21 -17.49 -12.78 6.44
N SER A 22 -16.76 -12.99 5.36
CA SER A 22 -17.21 -13.86 4.23
C SER A 22 -16.03 -14.63 3.66
N ILE A 23 -16.25 -15.83 3.19
CA ILE A 23 -15.25 -16.65 2.52
C ILE A 23 -15.18 -16.32 1.02
N LEU A 24 -16.32 -15.95 0.41
CA LEU A 24 -16.48 -15.83 -1.04
C LEU A 24 -16.40 -14.38 -1.56
N LYS A 25 -16.63 -13.36 -0.73
CA LYS A 25 -16.65 -11.97 -1.18
C LYS A 25 -15.38 -11.23 -0.81
N SER A 26 -14.95 -10.32 -1.69
CA SER A 26 -13.88 -9.36 -1.39
C SER A 26 -14.20 -8.61 -0.10
N LYS A 27 -13.22 -8.50 0.78
CA LYS A 27 -13.33 -7.93 2.13
C LYS A 27 -12.56 -6.64 2.27
N ASN A 28 -11.97 -6.20 1.15
CA ASN A 28 -11.21 -4.99 1.13
C ASN A 28 -12.12 -3.80 1.35
N VAL A 29 -11.62 -2.83 2.11
CA VAL A 29 -12.32 -1.57 2.31
C VAL A 29 -12.41 -0.78 1.01
N LEU A 30 -13.40 0.07 0.88
CA LEU A 30 -13.48 1.03 -0.20
C LEU A 30 -12.67 2.27 0.19
N PHE A 31 -11.79 2.70 -0.70
CA PHE A 31 -11.09 3.97 -0.54
C PHE A 31 -11.83 5.07 -1.28
N THR A 32 -11.96 6.22 -0.64
CA THR A 32 -12.50 7.43 -1.29
C THR A 32 -11.52 8.58 -1.13
N LEU A 33 -11.37 9.36 -2.18
CA LEU A 33 -10.57 10.57 -2.20
C LEU A 33 -11.49 11.77 -2.35
N ASP A 34 -11.50 12.65 -1.36
CA ASP A 34 -12.38 13.83 -1.30
C ASP A 34 -13.85 13.49 -1.58
N GLY A 35 -14.31 12.34 -1.10
CA GLY A 35 -15.66 11.84 -1.29
C GLY A 35 -15.90 11.04 -2.57
N VAL A 36 -14.95 10.99 -3.50
CA VAL A 36 -15.04 10.21 -4.74
C VAL A 36 -14.46 8.80 -4.52
N PRO A 37 -15.23 7.74 -4.78
CA PRO A 37 -14.72 6.39 -4.63
C PRO A 37 -13.65 6.08 -5.68
N LEU A 38 -12.51 5.62 -5.20
CA LEU A 38 -11.42 5.17 -6.07
C LEU A 38 -11.77 3.84 -6.73
N PRO A 39 -11.46 3.68 -8.02
CA PRO A 39 -11.64 2.40 -8.69
C PRO A 39 -10.74 1.35 -8.05
N ARG A 40 -11.31 0.20 -7.79
CA ARG A 40 -10.56 -0.95 -7.31
C ARG A 40 -9.97 -1.65 -8.53
N LEU A 41 -8.66 -1.66 -8.63
CA LEU A 41 -7.93 -2.37 -9.68
C LEU A 41 -7.61 -3.81 -9.22
N GLU A 42 -8.53 -4.43 -8.47
CA GLU A 42 -8.39 -5.85 -8.16
C GLU A 42 -8.75 -6.64 -9.43
N PRO A 43 -7.82 -7.39 -10.00
CA PRO A 43 -8.23 -8.52 -10.83
C PRO A 43 -9.07 -9.42 -9.93
N GLU A 44 -10.29 -9.75 -10.33
CA GLU A 44 -11.08 -10.77 -9.67
C GLU A 44 -10.14 -11.95 -9.44
N GLN A 45 -9.99 -12.36 -8.20
CA GLN A 45 -9.15 -13.47 -7.83
C GLN A 45 -9.79 -14.70 -8.46
N SER A 46 -9.45 -14.94 -9.73
CA SER A 46 -9.84 -16.16 -10.41
C SER A 46 -9.21 -17.30 -9.63
N PHE A 47 -10.03 -18.22 -9.18
CA PHE A 47 -9.65 -19.44 -8.46
C PHE A 47 -8.78 -20.38 -9.32
N ASN A 48 -8.36 -19.92 -10.48
CA ASN A 48 -7.50 -20.65 -11.40
C ASN A 48 -6.05 -20.58 -10.90
N VAL A 49 -5.58 -21.67 -10.40
CA VAL A 49 -4.22 -21.91 -9.88
C VAL A 49 -3.13 -21.60 -10.94
N ASN A 50 -3.50 -21.48 -12.19
CA ASN A 50 -2.60 -21.29 -13.35
C ASN A 50 -2.50 -19.84 -13.85
N THR A 51 -3.29 -18.92 -13.34
CA THR A 51 -3.13 -17.50 -13.69
C THR A 51 -2.33 -16.82 -12.58
N SER A 52 -1.10 -16.44 -12.90
CA SER A 52 -0.31 -15.54 -12.06
C SER A 52 -1.16 -14.32 -11.69
N ASN A 53 -1.48 -14.19 -10.42
CA ASN A 53 -2.14 -13.01 -9.88
C ASN A 53 -1.21 -11.80 -10.06
N TRP A 54 -1.40 -11.08 -11.14
CA TRP A 54 -0.75 -9.80 -11.33
C TRP A 54 -1.36 -8.84 -10.32
N GLN A 55 -0.63 -8.54 -9.28
CA GLN A 55 -1.03 -7.49 -8.35
C GLN A 55 -0.75 -6.14 -9.02
N THR A 56 -1.77 -5.58 -9.64
CA THR A 56 -1.77 -4.19 -10.04
C THR A 56 -1.84 -3.34 -8.77
N GLY A 57 -0.99 -2.34 -8.67
CA GLY A 57 -0.98 -1.44 -7.51
C GLY A 57 -2.35 -0.80 -7.27
N ASP A 58 -2.65 -0.51 -6.02
CA ASP A 58 -3.88 0.20 -5.65
C ASP A 58 -3.83 1.64 -6.17
N GLY A 59 -4.97 2.17 -6.59
CA GLY A 59 -5.08 3.58 -6.99
C GLY A 59 -4.63 4.56 -5.90
N ILE A 60 -4.59 4.13 -4.64
CA ILE A 60 -4.08 4.92 -3.52
C ILE A 60 -2.55 5.09 -3.55
N ALA A 61 -1.83 4.16 -4.15
CA ALA A 61 -0.37 4.23 -4.26
C ALA A 61 0.11 5.38 -5.15
N ALA A 62 -0.78 5.92 -5.98
CA ALA A 62 -0.48 7.08 -6.83
C ALA A 62 -0.49 8.41 -6.07
N PHE A 63 -0.98 8.45 -4.83
CA PHE A 63 -1.09 9.68 -4.05
C PHE A 63 0.05 9.82 -3.06
N SER A 64 0.65 11.01 -3.03
CA SER A 64 1.67 11.31 -2.03
C SER A 64 1.05 11.40 -0.64
N PRO A 65 1.63 10.76 0.38
CA PRO A 65 1.19 10.93 1.76
C PRO A 65 1.22 12.39 2.23
N ASP A 66 2.10 13.19 1.67
CA ASP A 66 2.26 14.60 2.01
C ASP A 66 1.06 15.47 1.61
N ASP A 67 0.27 15.03 0.64
CA ASP A 67 -0.96 15.72 0.21
C ASP A 67 -2.18 15.35 1.05
N ILE A 68 -2.06 14.40 1.94
CA ILE A 68 -3.16 13.97 2.80
C ILE A 68 -3.33 14.95 3.97
N LYS A 69 -4.53 15.49 4.11
CA LYS A 69 -4.93 16.32 5.25
C LYS A 69 -5.42 15.48 6.41
N SER A 70 -6.31 14.52 6.13
CA SER A 70 -6.91 13.66 7.15
C SER A 70 -7.41 12.35 6.55
N ILE A 71 -7.40 11.33 7.38
CA ILE A 71 -7.96 10.01 7.06
C ILE A 71 -9.07 9.74 8.07
N SER A 72 -10.25 9.39 7.57
CA SER A 72 -11.40 9.00 8.39
C SER A 72 -11.88 7.62 7.99
N VAL A 73 -12.23 6.80 8.97
CA VAL A 73 -12.69 5.43 8.73
C VAL A 73 -14.16 5.35 9.10
N LEU A 74 -15.00 5.03 8.11
CA LEU A 74 -16.42 4.79 8.31
C LEU A 74 -16.71 3.31 8.55
N SER A 75 -17.55 3.05 9.54
CA SER A 75 -18.05 1.70 9.78
C SER A 75 -18.99 1.26 8.65
N THR A 76 -19.21 -0.06 8.53
CA THR A 76 -20.04 -0.67 7.49
C THR A 76 -21.43 -0.04 7.37
N ALA A 77 -22.10 0.26 8.50
CA ALA A 77 -23.43 0.84 8.49
C ALA A 77 -23.42 2.25 7.89
N ALA A 78 -22.57 3.14 8.37
CA ALA A 78 -22.45 4.50 7.85
C ALA A 78 -21.90 4.53 6.41
N ALA A 79 -21.01 3.60 6.08
CA ALA A 79 -20.45 3.48 4.75
C ALA A 79 -21.50 3.06 3.72
N SER A 80 -22.35 2.08 4.04
CA SER A 80 -23.36 1.54 3.12
C SER A 80 -24.48 2.53 2.82
N THR A 81 -24.78 3.44 3.74
CA THR A 81 -25.76 4.51 3.48
C THR A 81 -25.24 5.54 2.47
N LEU A 82 -23.93 5.81 2.47
CA LEU A 82 -23.32 6.81 1.59
C LEU A 82 -22.88 6.24 0.24
N TYR A 83 -22.33 5.03 0.24
CA TYR A 83 -21.67 4.45 -0.94
C TYR A 83 -22.28 3.11 -1.40
N GLY A 84 -23.40 2.72 -0.80
CA GLY A 84 -24.16 1.52 -1.19
C GLY A 84 -23.43 0.20 -0.86
N SER A 85 -23.76 -0.85 -1.60
CA SER A 85 -23.29 -2.23 -1.36
C SER A 85 -21.77 -2.40 -1.54
N ARG A 86 -21.13 -1.53 -2.32
CA ARG A 86 -19.67 -1.59 -2.57
C ARG A 86 -18.85 -1.28 -1.31
N SER A 87 -19.44 -0.62 -0.35
CA SER A 87 -18.82 -0.23 0.92
C SER A 87 -19.17 -1.15 2.10
N ALA A 88 -19.71 -2.33 1.81
CA ALA A 88 -20.12 -3.31 2.83
C ALA A 88 -18.97 -3.73 3.77
N SER A 89 -17.72 -3.58 3.37
CA SER A 89 -16.53 -3.85 4.20
C SER A 89 -16.03 -2.61 4.96
N GLY A 90 -16.72 -1.47 4.82
CA GLY A 90 -16.32 -0.17 5.36
C GLY A 90 -15.64 0.72 4.31
N VAL A 91 -15.45 1.98 4.68
CA VAL A 91 -14.82 3.00 3.82
C VAL A 91 -13.68 3.69 4.55
N VAL A 92 -12.59 3.90 3.87
CA VAL A 92 -11.50 4.78 4.29
C VAL A 92 -11.58 6.04 3.44
N MET A 93 -11.96 7.14 4.08
CA MET A 93 -12.06 8.46 3.44
C MET A 93 -10.75 9.20 3.60
N ILE A 94 -10.16 9.57 2.49
CA ILE A 94 -8.95 10.36 2.43
C ILE A 94 -9.34 11.76 1.96
N ASN A 95 -9.03 12.76 2.76
CA ASN A 95 -9.24 14.15 2.40
C ASN A 95 -7.89 14.78 2.09
N THR A 96 -7.79 15.46 0.96
CA THR A 96 -6.57 16.13 0.55
C THR A 96 -6.43 17.51 1.19
N LYS A 97 -5.19 17.97 1.24
CA LYS A 97 -4.88 19.35 1.66
C LYS A 97 -5.39 20.30 0.60
N LYS A 98 -6.16 21.31 1.01
CA LYS A 98 -6.58 22.40 0.14
C LYS A 98 -5.61 23.57 0.27
N ALA A 99 -5.52 24.39 -0.75
CA ALA A 99 -4.80 25.66 -0.65
C ALA A 99 -5.47 26.57 0.38
N HIS A 100 -4.69 27.42 1.01
CA HIS A 100 -5.19 28.46 1.90
C HIS A 100 -5.15 29.80 1.19
N SER A 101 -6.11 30.66 1.51
CA SER A 101 -6.06 32.06 1.11
C SER A 101 -4.87 32.75 1.78
N GLY A 102 -4.12 33.55 1.05
CA GLY A 102 -3.00 34.30 1.58
C GLY A 102 -1.77 34.30 0.69
N LYS A 103 -0.63 34.47 1.33
CA LYS A 103 0.68 34.56 0.64
C LYS A 103 1.08 33.21 0.05
N LEU A 104 1.95 33.26 -0.95
CA LEU A 104 2.60 32.07 -1.50
C LEU A 104 3.24 31.25 -0.38
N ARG A 105 2.85 29.99 -0.29
CA ARG A 105 3.42 29.01 0.64
C ARG A 105 4.12 27.93 -0.15
N VAL A 106 5.36 27.68 0.20
CA VAL A 106 6.18 26.60 -0.37
C VAL A 106 6.43 25.59 0.74
N GLU A 107 6.10 24.33 0.49
CA GLU A 107 6.36 23.21 1.39
C GLU A 107 7.30 22.23 0.68
N LEU A 108 8.40 21.92 1.31
CA LEU A 108 9.37 20.91 0.87
C LEU A 108 9.34 19.75 1.85
N GLY A 109 9.08 18.55 1.34
CA GLY A 109 9.15 17.32 2.10
C GLY A 109 10.27 16.42 1.59
N ASN A 110 11.00 15.78 2.49
CA ASN A 110 11.95 14.74 2.16
C ASN A 110 11.74 13.55 3.10
N SER A 111 11.61 12.36 2.54
CA SER A 111 11.50 11.11 3.30
C SER A 111 12.48 10.09 2.73
N THR A 112 13.37 9.60 3.59
CA THR A 112 14.32 8.55 3.22
C THR A 112 14.02 7.30 4.03
N THR A 113 13.78 6.19 3.34
CA THR A 113 13.48 4.89 3.94
C THR A 113 14.56 3.89 3.58
N PHE A 114 15.08 3.21 4.59
CA PHE A 114 15.98 2.08 4.42
C PHE A 114 15.22 0.78 4.71
N SER A 115 15.33 -0.18 3.81
CA SER A 115 14.65 -1.47 3.92
C SER A 115 15.67 -2.59 3.92
N SER A 116 15.64 -3.42 4.94
CA SER A 116 16.45 -4.65 5.02
C SER A 116 15.58 -5.82 5.47
N PRO A 117 15.87 -7.04 5.04
CA PRO A 117 15.15 -8.21 5.52
C PRO A 117 15.36 -8.38 7.02
N LEU A 118 14.27 -8.56 7.77
CA LEU A 118 14.33 -8.78 9.21
C LEU A 118 14.64 -10.23 9.58
N VAL A 119 14.04 -11.16 8.83
CA VAL A 119 14.20 -12.60 9.06
C VAL A 119 14.59 -13.25 7.74
N MET A 120 15.64 -14.03 7.78
CA MET A 120 16.13 -14.82 6.66
C MET A 120 15.83 -16.29 6.90
N PRO A 121 15.43 -17.05 5.87
CA PRO A 121 15.32 -18.49 6.01
C PRO A 121 16.71 -19.09 6.22
N GLU A 122 16.82 -19.91 7.24
CA GLU A 122 18.03 -20.70 7.47
C GLU A 122 17.95 -21.98 6.64
N PHE A 123 18.94 -22.20 5.80
CA PHE A 123 19.08 -23.44 5.02
C PHE A 123 20.12 -24.34 5.66
N GLN A 124 19.79 -25.61 5.77
CA GLN A 124 20.76 -26.60 6.16
C GLN A 124 21.77 -26.81 5.00
N GLN A 125 23.05 -26.86 5.32
CA GLN A 125 24.16 -27.01 4.35
C GLN A 125 24.93 -28.32 4.54
N THR A 126 24.48 -29.19 5.45
CA THR A 126 25.19 -30.40 5.83
C THR A 126 24.80 -31.60 4.97
N TYR A 127 23.58 -31.62 4.45
CA TYR A 127 23.06 -32.78 3.70
C TYR A 127 22.68 -32.39 2.29
N VAL A 128 23.01 -33.27 1.32
CA VAL A 128 22.69 -33.05 -0.10
C VAL A 128 21.30 -33.61 -0.42
N ALA A 129 20.56 -32.89 -1.28
CA ALA A 129 19.36 -33.37 -1.97
C ALA A 129 18.26 -34.02 -1.13
N GLY A 130 18.23 -33.81 0.17
CA GLY A 130 17.17 -34.35 1.04
C GLY A 130 17.24 -35.87 1.34
N TRP A 131 18.24 -36.57 0.85
CA TRP A 131 18.38 -38.04 1.01
C TRP A 131 19.20 -38.47 2.23
N GLY A 132 19.59 -37.55 3.12
CA GLY A 132 20.29 -37.82 4.36
C GLY A 132 21.79 -38.12 4.20
N GLU A 133 22.36 -37.96 3.02
CA GLU A 133 23.78 -38.14 2.77
C GLU A 133 24.54 -36.84 3.11
N LYS A 134 25.57 -36.96 3.95
CA LYS A 134 26.41 -35.79 4.29
C LYS A 134 27.26 -35.38 3.12
N THR A 135 27.28 -34.09 2.83
CA THR A 135 28.18 -33.57 1.80
C THR A 135 29.55 -33.24 2.38
N ASN A 136 30.59 -33.60 1.64
CA ASN A 136 31.97 -33.20 1.94
C ASN A 136 32.29 -31.78 1.44
N HIS A 137 31.36 -31.18 0.67
CA HIS A 137 31.46 -29.83 0.13
C HIS A 137 30.21 -29.04 0.50
N PRO A 138 30.15 -28.41 1.71
CA PRO A 138 29.04 -27.57 2.08
C PRO A 138 28.94 -26.44 1.07
N GLN A 139 27.75 -26.26 0.49
CA GLN A 139 27.50 -25.13 -0.39
C GLN A 139 27.59 -23.84 0.44
N SER A 140 28.47 -22.96 0.04
CA SER A 140 28.70 -21.69 0.73
C SER A 140 27.63 -20.64 0.41
N TRP A 141 26.55 -21.03 -0.32
CA TRP A 141 25.49 -20.10 -0.66
C TRP A 141 24.64 -19.74 0.56
N ASN A 142 24.58 -18.45 0.85
CA ASN A 142 23.77 -17.91 1.91
C ASN A 142 22.68 -17.03 1.29
N PRO A 143 21.38 -17.25 1.58
CA PRO A 143 20.30 -16.38 1.11
C PRO A 143 20.52 -14.91 1.44
N ALA A 144 21.21 -14.61 2.53
CA ALA A 144 21.53 -13.25 2.93
C ALA A 144 22.36 -12.49 1.89
N ASP A 145 23.20 -13.19 1.13
CA ASP A 145 24.08 -12.58 0.12
C ASP A 145 23.30 -12.05 -1.10
N PHE A 146 22.09 -12.57 -1.31
CA PHE A 146 21.20 -12.11 -2.38
C PHE A 146 20.55 -10.75 -2.08
N PHE A 147 20.30 -10.48 -0.80
CA PHE A 147 19.60 -9.28 -0.39
C PHE A 147 20.56 -8.14 -0.09
N ARG A 148 20.21 -6.98 -0.59
CA ARG A 148 20.91 -5.71 -0.27
C ARG A 148 19.95 -4.79 0.47
N THR A 149 20.49 -3.91 1.28
CA THR A 149 19.70 -2.83 1.87
C THR A 149 19.15 -1.95 0.76
N GLY A 150 17.83 -1.94 0.63
CA GLY A 150 17.13 -1.02 -0.26
C GLY A 150 17.09 0.37 0.36
N HIS A 151 17.15 1.41 -0.47
CA HIS A 151 16.90 2.77 -0.05
C HIS A 151 15.88 3.40 -0.98
N THR A 152 14.94 4.12 -0.40
CA THR A 152 13.92 4.86 -1.14
C THR A 152 13.97 6.31 -0.66
N ILE A 153 14.12 7.23 -1.58
CA ILE A 153 14.14 8.67 -1.31
C ILE A 153 12.92 9.27 -1.99
N ASN A 154 12.01 9.82 -1.19
CA ASN A 154 10.86 10.55 -1.69
C ASN A 154 11.05 12.02 -1.39
N ASN A 155 11.02 12.84 -2.42
CA ASN A 155 11.03 14.29 -2.31
C ASN A 155 9.68 14.80 -2.77
N SER A 156 9.07 15.67 -1.99
CA SER A 156 7.82 16.31 -2.34
C SER A 156 8.00 17.84 -2.31
N LEU A 157 7.41 18.49 -3.31
CA LEU A 157 7.34 19.94 -3.41
C LEU A 157 5.88 20.34 -3.54
N SER A 158 5.38 21.17 -2.68
CA SER A 158 4.06 21.74 -2.87
C SER A 158 4.08 23.27 -2.80
N LEU A 159 3.37 23.85 -3.74
CA LEU A 159 3.17 25.29 -3.87
C LEU A 159 1.70 25.60 -3.68
N SER A 160 1.36 26.50 -2.80
CA SER A 160 0.00 26.96 -2.61
C SER A 160 -0.05 28.49 -2.62
N ILE A 161 -0.98 29.02 -3.38
CA ILE A 161 -1.28 30.44 -3.46
C ILE A 161 -2.78 30.61 -3.60
N GLY A 162 -3.32 31.65 -3.03
CA GLY A 162 -4.75 31.93 -3.20
C GLY A 162 -5.16 33.26 -2.59
N ASN A 163 -6.32 33.72 -3.01
CA ASN A 163 -7.07 34.78 -2.39
C ASN A 163 -8.43 34.24 -1.92
N GLU A 164 -9.31 35.09 -1.45
CA GLU A 164 -10.65 34.68 -0.97
C GLU A 164 -11.49 34.01 -2.05
N TYR A 165 -11.26 34.30 -3.32
CA TYR A 165 -12.06 33.82 -4.46
C TYR A 165 -11.40 32.67 -5.23
N ASN A 166 -10.08 32.60 -5.20
CA ASN A 166 -9.35 31.60 -5.98
C ASN A 166 -8.18 31.04 -5.18
N GLN A 167 -8.10 29.73 -5.10
CA GLN A 167 -7.07 29.02 -4.37
C GLN A 167 -6.49 27.92 -5.27
N THR A 168 -5.19 27.98 -5.47
CA THR A 168 -4.47 27.00 -6.31
C THR A 168 -3.39 26.32 -5.47
N ARG A 169 -3.35 24.99 -5.53
CA ARG A 169 -2.30 24.16 -4.96
C ARG A 169 -1.76 23.25 -6.06
N VAL A 170 -0.45 23.20 -6.16
CA VAL A 170 0.28 22.29 -7.05
C VAL A 170 1.24 21.49 -6.20
N SER A 171 1.25 20.18 -6.35
CA SER A 171 2.17 19.26 -5.69
C SER A 171 2.81 18.32 -6.71
N ALA A 172 4.08 17.98 -6.49
CA ALA A 172 4.86 17.06 -7.30
C ALA A 172 5.76 16.20 -6.41
#